data_f171e68769134a9a5ae2066081c99443
#
_entry.id   f171e68769134a9a5ae2066081c99443
#
_cell.length_a   1.000
_cell.length_b   1.000
_cell.length_c   1.000
_cell.angle_alpha   90.00
_cell.angle_beta   90.00
_cell.angle_gamma   90.00
#
_symmetry.space_group_name_H-M   'P 1'
#
loop_
_entity.id
_entity.type
_entity.pdbx_description
1 polymer ?
#
loop_
_entity_poly.entity_id
_entity_poly.type
_entity_poly.pdbx_seq_one_letter_code
_entity_poly.pdbx_strand_id
1 'polypeptide(L)'
;MRLHPSLATLIVLSMLSLAATPRQQQSSVNPRPTIFFDDFSTGQLDRSKWNVIVTGPTVNNEQQAYIDSTDTITVGSGPETAGAENGALTIRARRRPGFKTPEGRTFDFMSGRLESRSKFEFTYGTAAARVKLTSGAGLWPAFWALGAGRWPDTGEMDIMENVGDPTWTNFALHGPGYSGNTPLVSRQHFARGGDITGWHVYSMDWTSDSLVFKVDDVEEYRVTRAMVEKHGRWAYDNPKFLIINLALGGQYPQAVNKVAQPYLGLPQATVDLIAADKAVMIVDWVRVTPLNH
;
A
#
# COMPACT_ATOMS: atom_id res chain seq x y z
N MET A 1 51.87 -27.71 -80.27
CA MET A 1 52.17 -26.36 -79.80
C MET A 1 50.86 -25.76 -79.25
N ARG A 2 50.62 -25.86 -77.96
CA ARG A 2 49.40 -25.39 -77.32
C ARG A 2 49.83 -24.50 -76.12
N LEU A 3 49.43 -23.21 -76.23
CA LEU A 3 49.67 -22.18 -75.21
C LEU A 3 48.61 -22.29 -74.11
N HIS A 4 49.03 -22.31 -72.86
CA HIS A 4 48.17 -22.19 -71.67
C HIS A 4 48.10 -20.71 -71.32
N PRO A 5 46.90 -20.18 -70.94
CA PRO A 5 46.78 -18.87 -70.34
C PRO A 5 46.82 -18.99 -68.76
N SER A 6 47.62 -18.13 -68.18
CA SER A 6 47.71 -17.93 -66.68
C SER A 6 46.44 -17.34 -66.12
N LEU A 7 45.97 -17.90 -65.07
CA LEU A 7 44.88 -17.38 -64.19
C LEU A 7 45.46 -16.40 -63.20
N ALA A 8 45.11 -15.13 -63.28
CA ALA A 8 45.43 -14.13 -62.25
C ALA A 8 44.33 -14.16 -61.15
N THR A 9 44.72 -14.49 -59.93
CA THR A 9 43.84 -14.48 -58.76
C THR A 9 43.75 -13.05 -58.22
N LEU A 10 42.56 -12.45 -58.30
CA LEU A 10 42.27 -11.16 -57.69
C LEU A 10 41.89 -11.38 -56.19
N ILE A 11 42.72 -10.89 -55.29
CA ILE A 11 42.39 -10.89 -53.82
C ILE A 11 41.61 -9.61 -53.53
N VAL A 12 40.31 -9.73 -53.21
CA VAL A 12 39.48 -8.63 -52.74
C VAL A 12 39.62 -8.56 -51.23
N LEU A 13 40.28 -7.54 -50.70
CA LEU A 13 40.32 -7.20 -49.28
C LEU A 13 39.01 -6.50 -48.90
N SER A 14 38.12 -7.19 -48.21
CA SER A 14 36.92 -6.56 -47.60
C SER A 14 37.32 -5.91 -46.26
N MET A 15 37.33 -4.58 -46.26
CA MET A 15 37.41 -3.83 -44.98
C MET A 15 36.05 -3.91 -44.25
N LEU A 16 35.99 -4.65 -43.14
CA LEU A 16 34.89 -4.55 -42.20
C LEU A 16 35.06 -3.24 -41.39
N SER A 17 34.20 -2.27 -41.66
CA SER A 17 34.02 -1.11 -40.80
C SER A 17 33.22 -1.54 -39.54
N LEU A 18 33.85 -1.62 -38.35
CA LEU A 18 33.18 -1.72 -37.10
C LEU A 18 32.43 -0.39 -36.81
N ALA A 19 31.15 -0.39 -37.00
CA ALA A 19 30.30 0.68 -36.50
C ALA A 19 30.24 0.60 -34.98
N ALA A 20 30.82 1.59 -34.28
CA ALA A 20 30.71 1.74 -32.82
C ALA A 20 29.26 2.07 -32.48
N THR A 21 28.56 1.15 -31.79
CA THR A 21 27.26 1.42 -31.20
C THR A 21 27.41 2.48 -30.11
N PRO A 22 26.58 3.53 -30.10
CA PRO A 22 26.62 4.53 -29.05
C PRO A 22 26.24 3.86 -27.71
N ARG A 23 27.18 3.91 -26.78
CA ARG A 23 26.95 3.49 -25.37
C ARG A 23 25.89 4.39 -24.78
N GLN A 24 24.68 3.88 -24.56
CA GLN A 24 23.66 4.58 -23.78
C GLN A 24 24.27 4.93 -22.42
N GLN A 25 24.44 6.20 -22.18
CA GLN A 25 24.78 6.75 -20.86
C GLN A 25 23.58 6.45 -19.96
N GLN A 26 23.67 5.38 -19.15
CA GLN A 26 22.79 5.20 -18.00
C GLN A 26 23.01 6.41 -17.09
N SER A 27 22.04 7.30 -17.06
CA SER A 27 21.96 8.35 -16.06
C SER A 27 21.95 7.67 -14.69
N SER A 28 23.03 7.78 -13.94
CA SER A 28 23.08 7.38 -12.56
C SER A 28 22.15 8.32 -11.77
N VAL A 29 20.89 7.96 -11.66
CA VAL A 29 19.99 8.59 -10.72
C VAL A 29 20.53 8.20 -9.33
N ASN A 30 21.17 9.13 -8.64
CA ASN A 30 21.56 8.93 -7.26
C ASN A 30 20.31 8.50 -6.48
N PRO A 31 20.34 7.37 -5.75
CA PRO A 31 19.20 6.94 -4.96
C PRO A 31 18.82 8.07 -3.99
N ARG A 32 17.55 8.42 -3.95
CA ARG A 32 17.04 9.45 -3.03
C ARG A 32 17.40 9.07 -1.61
N PRO A 33 17.85 10.01 -0.76
CA PRO A 33 18.08 9.71 0.63
C PRO A 33 16.78 9.20 1.25
N THR A 34 16.83 8.04 1.88
CA THR A 34 15.69 7.43 2.54
C THR A 34 15.70 7.84 4.00
N ILE A 35 14.59 8.38 4.50
CA ILE A 35 14.44 8.78 5.91
C ILE A 35 13.73 7.73 6.74
N PHE A 36 12.98 6.81 6.09
CA PHE A 36 12.40 5.62 6.69
C PHE A 36 12.37 4.50 5.66
N PHE A 37 12.77 3.32 6.08
CA PHE A 37 12.68 2.12 5.24
C PHE A 37 12.50 0.87 6.09
N ASP A 38 11.58 0.01 5.69
CA ASP A 38 11.45 -1.34 6.19
C ASP A 38 11.09 -2.26 5.02
N ASP A 39 11.96 -3.21 4.73
CA ASP A 39 11.79 -4.24 3.70
C ASP A 39 11.47 -5.61 4.29
N PHE A 40 11.21 -5.66 5.59
CA PHE A 40 10.84 -6.86 6.31
C PHE A 40 11.80 -8.05 6.10
N SER A 41 13.06 -7.77 5.74
CA SER A 41 14.10 -8.79 5.44
C SER A 41 14.59 -9.57 6.67
N THR A 42 14.35 -9.04 7.88
CA THR A 42 14.88 -9.62 9.12
C THR A 42 14.16 -10.88 9.59
N GLY A 43 13.03 -11.23 8.96
CA GLY A 43 12.18 -12.36 9.38
C GLY A 43 11.40 -12.13 10.67
N GLN A 44 11.49 -10.94 11.25
CA GLN A 44 10.77 -10.51 12.45
C GLN A 44 10.31 -9.07 12.31
N LEU A 45 9.19 -8.73 12.95
CA LEU A 45 8.71 -7.35 12.98
C LEU A 45 9.67 -6.46 13.78
N ASP A 46 10.19 -5.43 13.15
CA ASP A 46 11.05 -4.44 13.81
C ASP A 46 10.21 -3.54 14.75
N ARG A 47 10.23 -3.91 16.03
CA ARG A 47 9.52 -3.18 17.09
C ARG A 47 10.10 -1.80 17.39
N SER A 48 11.26 -1.46 16.84
CA SER A 48 11.79 -0.09 16.93
C SER A 48 11.11 0.85 15.91
N LYS A 49 10.56 0.29 14.83
CA LYS A 49 9.83 1.03 13.77
C LYS A 49 8.32 0.99 13.95
N TRP A 50 7.78 -0.12 14.46
CA TRP A 50 6.35 -0.38 14.50
C TRP A 50 5.81 -0.70 15.89
N ASN A 51 4.68 -0.09 16.23
CA ASN A 51 3.79 -0.56 17.29
C ASN A 51 2.76 -1.49 16.70
N VAL A 52 2.45 -2.59 17.36
CA VAL A 52 1.25 -3.38 17.08
C VAL A 52 0.14 -2.88 17.96
N ILE A 53 -0.99 -2.55 17.33
CA ILE A 53 -2.16 -2.06 18.05
C ILE A 53 -2.97 -3.25 18.53
N VAL A 54 -3.25 -3.27 19.82
CA VAL A 54 -4.24 -4.15 20.43
C VAL A 54 -5.55 -3.39 20.53
N THR A 55 -6.64 -4.04 20.21
CA THR A 55 -7.95 -3.40 20.07
C THR A 55 -8.35 -2.59 21.26
N GLY A 56 -8.60 -1.32 21.01
CA GLY A 56 -9.39 -0.43 21.80
C GLY A 56 -10.85 -0.35 21.29
N PRO A 57 -11.53 0.79 21.43
CA PRO A 57 -12.84 1.01 20.82
C PRO A 57 -12.79 0.79 19.30
N THR A 58 -13.68 -0.03 18.74
CA THR A 58 -13.83 -0.15 17.30
C THR A 58 -14.46 1.12 16.76
N VAL A 59 -13.95 1.55 15.61
CA VAL A 59 -14.56 2.62 14.80
C VAL A 59 -15.33 1.99 13.64
N ASN A 60 -16.23 2.73 13.01
CA ASN A 60 -16.96 2.32 11.80
C ASN A 60 -17.72 0.98 11.91
N ASN A 61 -17.98 0.47 13.13
CA ASN A 61 -18.54 -0.86 13.37
C ASN A 61 -17.76 -1.99 12.69
N GLU A 62 -16.43 -1.86 12.62
CA GLU A 62 -15.54 -2.91 12.13
C GLU A 62 -15.70 -4.20 12.92
N GLN A 63 -15.51 -5.35 12.26
CA GLN A 63 -15.90 -6.66 12.78
C GLN A 63 -14.74 -7.43 13.45
N GLN A 64 -13.50 -6.95 13.36
CA GLN A 64 -12.33 -7.61 13.94
C GLN A 64 -11.87 -6.96 15.26
N ALA A 65 -11.20 -7.75 16.09
CA ALA A 65 -10.22 -7.28 17.06
C ALA A 65 -8.83 -7.20 16.43
N TYR A 66 -8.09 -6.12 16.64
CA TYR A 66 -6.65 -6.10 16.36
C TYR A 66 -5.91 -6.74 17.54
N ILE A 67 -4.96 -7.59 17.25
CA ILE A 67 -4.18 -8.30 18.27
C ILE A 67 -2.69 -8.32 17.93
N ASP A 68 -1.86 -8.40 18.95
CA ASP A 68 -0.42 -8.63 18.82
C ASP A 68 -0.15 -10.13 18.88
N SER A 69 -0.19 -10.80 17.73
CA SER A 69 -0.02 -12.25 17.64
C SER A 69 0.57 -12.65 16.28
N THR A 70 1.39 -13.69 16.29
CA THR A 70 1.85 -14.34 15.06
C THR A 70 0.74 -15.03 14.27
N ASP A 71 -0.44 -15.20 14.86
CA ASP A 71 -1.63 -15.66 14.12
C ASP A 71 -2.09 -14.64 13.08
N THR A 72 -1.88 -13.34 13.34
CA THR A 72 -2.39 -12.25 12.51
C THR A 72 -1.30 -11.41 11.85
N ILE A 73 -0.08 -11.39 12.41
CA ILE A 73 1.04 -10.60 11.89
C ILE A 73 2.27 -11.50 11.82
N THR A 74 2.78 -11.73 10.63
CA THR A 74 4.03 -12.45 10.39
C THR A 74 4.94 -11.66 9.47
N VAL A 75 6.25 -11.89 9.62
CA VAL A 75 7.28 -11.35 8.73
C VAL A 75 8.14 -12.50 8.25
N GLY A 76 8.38 -12.58 6.95
CA GLY A 76 9.21 -13.64 6.38
C GLY A 76 8.99 -13.84 4.89
N SER A 77 9.54 -14.95 4.38
CA SER A 77 9.40 -15.36 2.98
C SER A 77 8.70 -16.71 2.90
N GLY A 78 7.88 -16.91 1.88
CA GLY A 78 7.14 -18.14 1.65
C GLY A 78 6.33 -18.10 0.37
N PRO A 79 5.55 -19.14 0.05
CA PRO A 79 4.75 -19.19 -1.17
C PRO A 79 3.76 -18.02 -1.31
N GLU A 80 3.17 -17.54 -0.22
CA GLU A 80 2.21 -16.44 -0.24
C GLU A 80 2.87 -15.08 -0.51
N THR A 81 4.16 -14.92 -0.11
CA THR A 81 4.95 -13.71 -0.32
C THR A 81 5.74 -13.76 -1.63
N ALA A 82 5.45 -14.71 -2.52
CA ALA A 82 6.12 -14.83 -3.81
C ALA A 82 6.11 -13.52 -4.59
N GLY A 83 7.29 -13.09 -5.06
CA GLY A 83 7.51 -11.83 -5.75
C GLY A 83 7.84 -10.65 -4.83
N ALA A 84 7.93 -10.85 -3.51
CA ALA A 84 8.58 -9.90 -2.61
C ALA A 84 10.10 -9.89 -2.83
N GLU A 85 10.75 -8.74 -2.60
CA GLU A 85 12.18 -8.56 -2.91
C GLU A 85 13.09 -9.26 -1.89
N ASN A 86 12.81 -9.10 -0.58
CA ASN A 86 13.68 -9.60 0.49
C ASN A 86 12.92 -10.44 1.54
N GLY A 87 11.73 -10.07 1.83
CA GLY A 87 10.79 -10.66 2.76
C GLY A 87 9.51 -9.87 2.67
N ALA A 88 8.52 -10.18 3.49
CA ALA A 88 7.30 -9.39 3.53
C ALA A 88 6.63 -9.45 4.90
N LEU A 89 5.94 -8.37 5.25
CA LEU A 89 4.93 -8.37 6.29
C LEU A 89 3.66 -8.99 5.73
N THR A 90 3.09 -9.96 6.43
CA THR A 90 1.76 -10.48 6.16
C THR A 90 0.83 -10.15 7.32
N ILE A 91 -0.24 -9.41 7.04
CA ILE A 91 -1.37 -9.22 7.94
C ILE A 91 -2.48 -10.17 7.50
N ARG A 92 -2.91 -11.05 8.39
CA ARG A 92 -3.90 -12.10 8.13
C ARG A 92 -5.13 -11.92 8.97
N ALA A 93 -6.30 -11.90 8.33
CA ALA A 93 -7.56 -12.02 9.02
C ALA A 93 -7.77 -13.47 9.49
N ARG A 94 -8.25 -13.65 10.73
CA ARG A 94 -8.54 -14.95 11.34
C ARG A 94 -9.96 -15.00 11.84
N ARG A 95 -10.63 -16.12 11.61
CA ARG A 95 -11.94 -16.40 12.22
C ARG A 95 -11.74 -17.09 13.56
N ARG A 96 -12.23 -16.45 14.64
CA ARG A 96 -12.20 -17.00 16.01
C ARG A 96 -13.46 -16.59 16.77
N PRO A 97 -14.59 -17.27 16.55
CA PRO A 97 -15.86 -16.92 17.17
C PRO A 97 -15.77 -16.84 18.69
N GLY A 98 -16.32 -15.76 19.24
CA GLY A 98 -16.33 -15.53 20.68
C GLY A 98 -15.00 -15.10 21.28
N PHE A 99 -14.05 -14.64 20.47
CA PHE A 99 -12.79 -14.08 20.99
C PHE A 99 -13.08 -12.86 21.88
N LYS A 100 -12.51 -12.85 23.09
CA LYS A 100 -12.64 -11.74 24.04
C LYS A 100 -11.36 -10.94 24.13
N THR A 101 -11.48 -9.64 23.97
CA THR A 101 -10.37 -8.70 24.21
C THR A 101 -10.14 -8.51 25.72
N PRO A 102 -8.98 -7.96 26.14
CA PRO A 102 -8.71 -7.63 27.54
C PRO A 102 -9.77 -6.71 28.15
N GLU A 103 -10.39 -5.83 27.38
CA GLU A 103 -11.45 -4.91 27.80
C GLU A 103 -12.84 -5.58 27.89
N GLY A 104 -12.91 -6.90 27.65
CA GLY A 104 -14.13 -7.70 27.75
C GLY A 104 -15.07 -7.60 26.54
N ARG A 105 -14.63 -7.01 25.41
CA ARG A 105 -15.41 -6.99 24.16
C ARG A 105 -15.27 -8.32 23.44
N THR A 106 -16.34 -8.73 22.75
CA THR A 106 -16.38 -10.01 22.01
C THR A 106 -16.37 -9.75 20.52
N PHE A 107 -15.54 -10.51 19.80
CA PHE A 107 -15.40 -10.49 18.35
C PHE A 107 -15.40 -11.91 17.79
N ASP A 108 -15.75 -12.06 16.52
CA ASP A 108 -15.64 -13.34 15.81
C ASP A 108 -14.43 -13.39 14.86
N PHE A 109 -13.74 -12.25 14.71
CA PHE A 109 -12.55 -12.13 13.87
C PHE A 109 -11.41 -11.42 14.59
N MET A 110 -10.19 -11.78 14.19
CA MET A 110 -8.96 -11.11 14.58
C MET A 110 -8.22 -10.66 13.34
N SER A 111 -7.44 -9.59 13.46
CA SER A 111 -6.57 -9.07 12.39
C SER A 111 -5.39 -8.29 12.98
N GLY A 112 -4.60 -7.62 12.12
CA GLY A 112 -3.43 -6.85 12.50
C GLY A 112 -3.53 -5.37 12.12
N ARG A 113 -2.93 -4.52 12.95
CA ARG A 113 -2.69 -3.11 12.70
C ARG A 113 -1.35 -2.69 13.27
N LEU A 114 -0.54 -2.04 12.43
CA LEU A 114 0.76 -1.48 12.79
C LEU A 114 0.74 0.03 12.65
N GLU A 115 1.42 0.72 13.57
CA GLU A 115 1.60 2.17 13.54
C GLU A 115 3.05 2.54 13.80
N SER A 116 3.57 3.53 13.06
CA SER A 116 4.89 4.11 13.36
C SER A 116 4.85 5.22 14.41
N ARG A 117 3.71 5.50 15.03
CA ARG A 117 3.48 6.55 16.04
C ARG A 117 4.56 6.56 17.11
N SER A 118 5.14 7.74 17.39
CA SER A 118 6.20 7.96 18.38
C SER A 118 7.52 7.19 18.12
N LYS A 119 7.64 6.52 16.96
CA LYS A 119 8.85 5.85 16.49
C LYS A 119 9.37 6.49 15.23
N PHE A 120 8.49 6.78 14.31
CA PHE A 120 8.77 7.55 13.11
C PHE A 120 7.55 8.41 12.73
N GLU A 121 7.79 9.69 12.57
CA GLU A 121 6.84 10.67 12.07
C GLU A 121 7.56 11.57 11.08
N PHE A 122 6.85 12.09 10.09
CA PHE A 122 7.41 12.96 9.07
C PHE A 122 6.44 14.05 8.67
N THR A 123 6.99 15.15 8.15
CA THR A 123 6.23 16.24 7.54
C THR A 123 6.84 16.47 6.18
N TYR A 124 6.01 16.31 5.13
CA TYR A 124 6.38 16.37 3.72
C TYR A 124 7.34 15.27 3.27
N GLY A 125 7.29 14.95 2.01
CA GLY A 125 8.05 13.87 1.41
C GLY A 125 7.18 12.93 0.59
N THR A 126 7.77 11.85 0.09
CA THR A 126 7.05 10.75 -0.56
C THR A 126 6.94 9.58 0.40
N ALA A 127 5.72 9.20 0.79
CA ALA A 127 5.43 7.94 1.47
C ALA A 127 4.99 6.90 0.44
N ALA A 128 5.56 5.69 0.49
CA ALA A 128 5.27 4.62 -0.44
C ALA A 128 5.29 3.25 0.24
N ALA A 129 4.43 2.35 -0.22
CA ALA A 129 4.45 0.93 0.14
C ALA A 129 4.20 0.06 -1.10
N ARG A 130 4.90 -1.07 -1.21
CA ARG A 130 4.61 -2.09 -2.22
C ARG A 130 3.74 -3.16 -1.58
N VAL A 131 2.53 -3.33 -2.11
CA VAL A 131 1.48 -4.11 -1.45
C VAL A 131 0.82 -5.06 -2.45
N LYS A 132 0.43 -6.24 -1.96
CA LYS A 132 -0.43 -7.21 -2.64
C LYS A 132 -1.59 -7.58 -1.72
N LEU A 133 -2.80 -7.62 -2.26
CA LEU A 133 -4.03 -7.80 -1.50
C LEU A 133 -4.77 -9.07 -1.90
N THR A 134 -5.62 -9.56 -1.02
CA THR A 134 -6.62 -10.57 -1.36
C THR A 134 -7.92 -9.87 -1.75
N SER A 135 -8.55 -10.32 -2.83
CA SER A 135 -9.91 -9.92 -3.19
C SER A 135 -10.94 -10.65 -2.32
N GLY A 136 -11.93 -9.91 -1.82
CA GLY A 136 -13.04 -10.47 -1.03
C GLY A 136 -13.87 -9.34 -0.42
N ALA A 137 -15.12 -9.18 -0.88
CA ALA A 137 -15.98 -8.08 -0.45
C ALA A 137 -16.02 -7.95 1.08
N GLY A 138 -15.72 -6.76 1.58
CA GLY A 138 -15.65 -6.49 3.02
C GLY A 138 -14.27 -6.68 3.66
N LEU A 139 -13.25 -7.18 2.95
CA LEU A 139 -11.86 -7.00 3.38
C LEU A 139 -11.51 -5.53 3.18
N TRP A 140 -10.99 -4.88 4.21
CA TRP A 140 -10.68 -3.46 4.19
C TRP A 140 -9.21 -3.21 4.57
N PRO A 141 -8.28 -3.53 3.66
CA PRO A 141 -6.87 -3.17 3.81
C PRO A 141 -6.69 -1.67 3.61
N ALA A 142 -5.74 -1.10 4.39
CA ALA A 142 -5.35 0.30 4.25
C ALA A 142 -3.85 0.52 4.53
N PHE A 143 -3.27 1.42 3.74
CA PHE A 143 -1.99 2.07 3.98
C PHE A 143 -2.25 3.58 4.01
N TRP A 144 -2.04 4.22 5.16
CA TRP A 144 -2.46 5.57 5.42
C TRP A 144 -1.57 6.28 6.43
N ALA A 145 -1.79 7.58 6.61
CA ALA A 145 -1.03 8.41 7.54
C ALA A 145 -1.95 9.32 8.34
N LEU A 146 -1.65 9.46 9.65
CA LEU A 146 -2.48 10.18 10.60
C LEU A 146 -1.62 11.11 11.46
N GLY A 147 -2.12 12.30 11.78
CA GLY A 147 -1.50 13.19 12.74
C GLY A 147 -1.77 12.77 14.19
N ALA A 148 -0.80 13.00 15.07
CA ALA A 148 -1.01 12.82 16.50
C ALA A 148 -1.97 13.87 17.06
N GLY A 149 -2.98 13.45 17.84
CA GLY A 149 -3.98 14.33 18.43
C GLY A 149 -5.41 13.91 18.10
N ARG A 150 -6.33 14.87 18.24
CA ARG A 150 -7.76 14.59 18.04
C ARG A 150 -8.08 14.47 16.54
N TRP A 151 -8.71 13.39 16.15
CA TRP A 151 -9.31 13.23 14.83
C TRP A 151 -10.60 14.08 14.69
N PRO A 152 -10.85 14.75 13.56
CA PRO A 152 -10.02 14.86 12.36
C PRO A 152 -9.08 16.08 12.34
N ASP A 153 -8.85 16.75 13.47
CA ASP A 153 -8.20 18.06 13.57
C ASP A 153 -6.76 18.07 13.04
N THR A 154 -6.08 16.93 13.10
CA THR A 154 -4.69 16.77 12.67
C THR A 154 -4.53 16.16 11.28
N GLY A 155 -5.64 15.90 10.59
CA GLY A 155 -5.67 15.40 9.21
C GLY A 155 -5.30 13.91 9.07
N GLU A 156 -5.98 13.24 8.15
CA GLU A 156 -5.77 11.84 7.74
C GLU A 156 -5.58 11.78 6.23
N MET A 157 -4.66 10.95 5.78
CA MET A 157 -4.30 10.78 4.37
C MET A 157 -4.30 9.28 4.04
N ASP A 158 -5.33 8.82 3.32
CA ASP A 158 -5.49 7.43 2.91
C ASP A 158 -4.77 7.23 1.58
N ILE A 159 -3.55 6.68 1.65
CA ILE A 159 -2.67 6.49 0.49
C ILE A 159 -3.12 5.30 -0.35
N MET A 160 -3.74 4.33 0.29
CA MET A 160 -4.38 3.18 -0.34
C MET A 160 -5.46 2.63 0.56
N GLU A 161 -6.68 2.54 0.06
CA GLU A 161 -7.77 1.78 0.63
C GLU A 161 -8.46 0.92 -0.42
N ASN A 162 -9.03 -0.19 0.02
CA ASN A 162 -9.91 -1.03 -0.77
C ASN A 162 -10.95 -1.67 0.16
N VAL A 163 -12.10 -2.09 -0.36
CA VAL A 163 -13.11 -2.84 0.41
C VAL A 163 -13.43 -4.20 -0.22
N GLY A 164 -12.39 -4.79 -0.85
CA GLY A 164 -12.41 -6.15 -1.36
C GLY A 164 -12.84 -6.32 -2.81
N ASP A 165 -13.13 -5.23 -3.53
CA ASP A 165 -13.32 -5.25 -4.97
C ASP A 165 -11.95 -5.24 -5.67
N PRO A 166 -11.62 -6.23 -6.51
CA PRO A 166 -10.29 -6.31 -7.12
C PRO A 166 -10.01 -5.22 -8.14
N THR A 167 -11.01 -4.54 -8.66
CA THR A 167 -10.88 -3.70 -9.86
C THR A 167 -10.43 -2.27 -9.58
N TRP A 168 -10.39 -1.83 -8.31
CA TRP A 168 -10.08 -0.45 -7.96
C TRP A 168 -9.32 -0.31 -6.63
N THR A 169 -8.68 0.84 -6.47
CA THR A 169 -8.16 1.37 -5.21
C THR A 169 -8.78 2.74 -4.91
N ASN A 170 -8.72 3.18 -3.67
CA ASN A 170 -9.29 4.44 -3.20
C ASN A 170 -8.23 5.28 -2.51
N PHE A 171 -8.30 6.60 -2.70
CA PHE A 171 -7.55 7.62 -1.98
C PHE A 171 -8.52 8.55 -1.31
N ALA A 172 -8.25 8.97 -0.07
CA ALA A 172 -9.11 9.89 0.64
C ALA A 172 -8.31 10.85 1.52
N LEU A 173 -8.93 11.99 1.84
CA LEU A 173 -8.41 12.97 2.77
C LEU A 173 -9.50 13.33 3.77
N HIS A 174 -9.16 13.30 5.06
CA HIS A 174 -10.04 13.72 6.12
C HIS A 174 -9.40 14.81 6.97
N GLY A 175 -10.22 15.79 7.35
CA GLY A 175 -9.81 16.92 8.16
C GLY A 175 -10.99 17.72 8.66
N PRO A 176 -10.75 18.85 9.37
CA PRO A 176 -11.81 19.71 9.89
C PRO A 176 -12.69 20.30 8.79
N GLY A 177 -13.97 19.91 8.77
CA GLY A 177 -14.95 20.31 7.77
C GLY A 177 -15.15 19.32 6.62
N TYR A 178 -14.28 18.31 6.49
CA TYR A 178 -14.34 17.29 5.43
C TYR A 178 -13.89 15.92 5.97
N SER A 179 -14.64 15.34 6.88
CA SER A 179 -14.33 14.04 7.48
C SER A 179 -15.51 13.07 7.33
N GLY A 180 -15.27 11.78 7.57
CA GLY A 180 -16.26 10.72 7.37
C GLY A 180 -16.60 10.58 5.87
N ASN A 181 -17.79 10.98 5.43
CA ASN A 181 -18.14 11.01 4.02
C ASN A 181 -17.50 12.24 3.34
N THR A 182 -16.18 12.21 3.19
CA THR A 182 -15.40 13.32 2.64
C THR A 182 -15.67 13.54 1.16
N PRO A 183 -15.70 14.81 0.68
CA PRO A 183 -15.72 15.11 -0.76
C PRO A 183 -14.34 14.99 -1.42
N LEU A 184 -13.27 14.84 -0.61
CA LEU A 184 -11.88 14.71 -1.08
C LEU A 184 -11.49 13.23 -1.18
N VAL A 185 -12.14 12.53 -2.09
CA VAL A 185 -11.97 11.10 -2.33
C VAL A 185 -11.88 10.84 -3.83
N SER A 186 -11.04 9.90 -4.24
CA SER A 186 -10.96 9.43 -5.62
C SER A 186 -10.83 7.91 -5.65
N ARG A 187 -11.68 7.28 -6.44
CA ARG A 187 -11.60 5.85 -6.75
C ARG A 187 -10.99 5.68 -8.12
N GLN A 188 -9.87 4.97 -8.17
CA GLN A 188 -9.15 4.68 -9.40
C GLN A 188 -9.28 3.20 -9.77
N HIS A 189 -9.69 2.96 -11.01
CA HIS A 189 -9.80 1.61 -11.54
C HIS A 189 -8.50 1.21 -12.24
N PHE A 190 -8.04 0.01 -11.93
CA PHE A 190 -6.88 -0.56 -12.61
C PHE A 190 -7.12 -0.66 -14.12
N ALA A 191 -6.08 -0.49 -14.91
CA ALA A 191 -6.13 -0.73 -16.34
C ALA A 191 -6.55 -2.18 -16.64
N ARG A 192 -7.09 -2.42 -17.83
CA ARG A 192 -7.60 -3.74 -18.23
C ARG A 192 -6.58 -4.85 -18.01
N GLY A 193 -6.93 -5.83 -17.18
CA GLY A 193 -6.08 -6.96 -16.80
C GLY A 193 -5.22 -6.75 -15.56
N GLY A 194 -5.23 -5.54 -14.96
CA GLY A 194 -4.66 -5.28 -13.64
C GLY A 194 -5.72 -5.39 -12.54
N ASP A 195 -5.30 -5.76 -11.35
CA ASP A 195 -6.15 -5.77 -10.15
C ASP A 195 -5.30 -5.73 -8.87
N ILE A 196 -5.93 -5.50 -7.73
CA ILE A 196 -5.27 -5.40 -6.42
C ILE A 196 -4.52 -6.68 -6.00
N THR A 197 -4.72 -7.81 -6.66
CA THR A 197 -4.10 -9.09 -6.29
C THR A 197 -2.67 -9.24 -6.83
N GLY A 198 -2.26 -8.33 -7.73
CA GLY A 198 -0.88 -8.14 -8.13
C GLY A 198 -0.09 -7.33 -7.09
N TRP A 199 1.23 -7.27 -7.28
CA TRP A 199 2.08 -6.34 -6.57
C TRP A 199 1.97 -4.95 -7.18
N HIS A 200 1.59 -3.95 -6.36
CA HIS A 200 1.53 -2.55 -6.75
C HIS A 200 2.27 -1.66 -5.75
N VAL A 201 2.83 -0.57 -6.24
CA VAL A 201 3.40 0.50 -5.41
C VAL A 201 2.37 1.59 -5.26
N TYR A 202 1.85 1.75 -4.05
CA TYR A 202 0.99 2.87 -3.69
C TYR A 202 1.83 3.95 -3.03
N SER A 203 1.72 5.18 -3.51
CA SER A 203 2.52 6.27 -2.97
C SER A 203 1.80 7.61 -2.97
N MET A 204 2.29 8.51 -2.13
CA MET A 204 1.81 9.87 -2.02
C MET A 204 2.99 10.84 -1.91
N ASP A 205 3.06 11.81 -2.82
CA ASP A 205 3.92 12.98 -2.66
C ASP A 205 3.17 14.05 -1.86
N TRP A 206 3.75 14.46 -0.77
CA TRP A 206 3.15 15.43 0.15
C TRP A 206 4.04 16.67 0.28
N THR A 207 3.49 17.82 -0.10
CA THR A 207 4.11 19.15 0.02
C THR A 207 3.30 20.04 0.95
N SER A 208 3.76 21.27 1.19
CA SER A 208 2.99 22.30 1.91
C SER A 208 1.68 22.69 1.20
N ASP A 209 1.58 22.45 -0.11
CA ASP A 209 0.49 22.97 -0.94
C ASP A 209 -0.31 21.90 -1.68
N SER A 210 0.16 20.66 -1.70
CA SER A 210 -0.50 19.58 -2.43
C SER A 210 -0.17 18.18 -1.91
N LEU A 211 -1.11 17.26 -2.19
CA LEU A 211 -0.94 15.82 -2.04
C LEU A 211 -1.21 15.18 -3.40
N VAL A 212 -0.29 14.31 -3.84
CA VAL A 212 -0.37 13.63 -5.13
C VAL A 212 -0.30 12.13 -4.91
N PHE A 213 -1.41 11.45 -5.13
CA PHE A 213 -1.52 9.99 -4.96
C PHE A 213 -1.20 9.29 -6.27
N LYS A 214 -0.47 8.17 -6.17
CA LYS A 214 0.03 7.43 -7.32
C LYS A 214 -0.13 5.93 -7.11
N VAL A 215 -0.31 5.21 -8.22
CA VAL A 215 -0.18 3.76 -8.32
C VAL A 215 0.87 3.46 -9.37
N ASP A 216 1.90 2.67 -9.02
CA ASP A 216 3.00 2.29 -9.92
C ASP A 216 3.64 3.50 -10.63
N ASP A 217 3.91 4.55 -9.84
CA ASP A 217 4.46 5.86 -10.26
C ASP A 217 3.54 6.69 -11.19
N VAL A 218 2.34 6.22 -11.52
CA VAL A 218 1.35 7.00 -12.28
C VAL A 218 0.53 7.86 -11.34
N GLU A 219 0.46 9.18 -11.60
CA GLU A 219 -0.41 10.10 -10.87
C GLU A 219 -1.88 9.78 -11.14
N GLU A 220 -2.62 9.44 -10.08
CA GLU A 220 -4.03 9.08 -10.15
C GLU A 220 -4.95 10.13 -9.52
N TYR A 221 -4.45 10.84 -8.50
CA TYR A 221 -5.24 11.86 -7.83
C TYR A 221 -4.35 12.97 -7.26
N ARG A 222 -4.74 14.20 -7.52
CA ARG A 222 -4.08 15.39 -6.98
C ARG A 222 -5.06 16.26 -6.22
N VAL A 223 -4.70 16.61 -4.99
CA VAL A 223 -5.45 17.55 -4.17
C VAL A 223 -4.53 18.70 -3.77
N THR A 224 -4.94 19.92 -4.08
CA THR A 224 -4.22 21.12 -3.68
C THR A 224 -4.81 21.72 -2.39
N ARG A 225 -4.02 22.53 -1.68
CA ARG A 225 -4.48 23.28 -0.52
C ARG A 225 -5.75 24.08 -0.85
N ALA A 226 -5.80 24.76 -1.99
CA ALA A 226 -6.96 25.52 -2.43
C ALA A 226 -8.22 24.65 -2.67
N MET A 227 -8.06 23.39 -3.02
CA MET A 227 -9.19 22.44 -3.11
C MET A 227 -9.70 22.08 -1.71
N VAL A 228 -8.82 21.77 -0.77
CA VAL A 228 -9.16 21.46 0.62
C VAL A 228 -9.87 22.63 1.29
N GLU A 229 -9.35 23.85 1.12
CA GLU A 229 -9.87 25.08 1.76
C GLU A 229 -11.28 25.44 1.31
N LYS A 230 -11.80 24.88 0.23
CA LYS A 230 -13.23 24.97 -0.15
C LYS A 230 -14.15 24.19 0.77
N HIS A 231 -13.62 23.23 1.52
CA HIS A 231 -14.38 22.31 2.36
C HIS A 231 -14.08 22.48 3.85
N GLY A 232 -12.90 23.00 4.19
CA GLY A 232 -12.49 23.20 5.57
C GLY A 232 -11.03 23.63 5.69
N ARG A 233 -10.48 23.53 6.89
CA ARG A 233 -9.10 23.95 7.17
C ARG A 233 -8.09 22.91 6.63
N TRP A 234 -7.02 23.39 5.98
CA TRP A 234 -5.87 22.53 5.66
C TRP A 234 -5.25 21.96 6.94
N ALA A 235 -5.16 20.64 7.04
CA ALA A 235 -4.72 19.92 8.24
C ALA A 235 -3.44 19.08 8.00
N TYR A 236 -2.65 19.47 7.00
CA TYR A 236 -1.50 18.67 6.54
C TYR A 236 -0.15 19.41 6.67
N ASP A 237 -0.03 20.32 7.65
CA ASP A 237 1.22 21.01 8.00
C ASP A 237 1.82 20.49 9.32
N ASN A 238 1.46 19.30 9.76
CA ASN A 238 1.91 18.72 11.03
C ASN A 238 2.41 17.27 10.82
N PRO A 239 3.30 16.78 11.69
CA PRO A 239 3.84 15.44 11.55
C PRO A 239 2.76 14.36 11.47
N LYS A 240 3.00 13.36 10.62
CA LYS A 240 2.17 12.17 10.44
C LYS A 240 2.96 10.91 10.72
N PHE A 241 2.33 9.94 11.34
CA PHE A 241 2.81 8.57 11.42
C PHE A 241 2.08 7.69 10.41
N LEU A 242 2.75 6.63 9.98
CA LEU A 242 2.22 5.66 9.03
C LEU A 242 1.40 4.60 9.75
N ILE A 243 0.36 4.11 9.08
CA ILE A 243 -0.50 3.02 9.55
C ILE A 243 -0.69 2.01 8.43
N ILE A 244 -0.67 0.72 8.80
CA ILE A 244 -0.97 -0.41 7.93
C ILE A 244 -1.91 -1.33 8.68
N ASN A 245 -3.06 -1.67 8.10
CA ASN A 245 -4.01 -2.57 8.72
C ASN A 245 -4.86 -3.33 7.70
N LEU A 246 -5.46 -4.42 8.17
CA LEU A 246 -6.52 -5.12 7.48
C LEU A 246 -7.76 -5.12 8.37
N ALA A 247 -8.69 -4.19 8.13
CA ALA A 247 -10.00 -4.18 8.77
C ALA A 247 -10.97 -5.14 8.06
N LEU A 248 -12.09 -5.46 8.70
CA LEU A 248 -13.09 -6.38 8.19
C LEU A 248 -14.48 -5.80 8.37
N GLY A 249 -15.27 -5.75 7.29
CA GLY A 249 -16.63 -5.26 7.34
C GLY A 249 -16.76 -3.84 7.90
N GLY A 250 -17.91 -3.53 8.50
CA GLY A 250 -18.20 -2.23 9.03
C GLY A 250 -19.00 -1.35 8.06
N GLN A 251 -19.17 -0.08 8.45
CA GLN A 251 -20.06 0.86 7.75
C GLN A 251 -19.59 1.19 6.33
N TYR A 252 -18.27 1.37 6.10
CA TYR A 252 -17.78 1.73 4.78
C TYR A 252 -17.89 0.55 3.79
N PRO A 253 -17.42 -0.66 4.08
CA PRO A 253 -17.69 -1.82 3.22
C PRO A 253 -19.18 -2.04 2.99
N GLN A 254 -20.03 -1.93 4.02
CA GLN A 254 -21.47 -2.05 3.88
C GLN A 254 -22.09 -0.99 2.97
N ALA A 255 -21.59 0.25 3.06
CA ALA A 255 -22.06 1.32 2.17
C ALA A 255 -21.74 1.05 0.70
N VAL A 256 -20.65 0.29 0.41
CA VAL A 256 -20.24 -0.11 -0.94
C VAL A 256 -20.95 -1.38 -1.41
N ASN A 257 -20.87 -2.48 -0.64
CA ASN A 257 -21.35 -3.79 -1.07
C ASN A 257 -22.82 -4.09 -0.70
N LYS A 258 -23.46 -3.24 0.13
CA LYS A 258 -24.85 -3.36 0.61
C LYS A 258 -25.13 -4.60 1.45
N VAL A 259 -24.12 -5.31 1.92
CA VAL A 259 -24.25 -6.52 2.72
C VAL A 259 -24.46 -6.17 4.19
N ALA A 260 -25.50 -6.71 4.82
CA ALA A 260 -25.75 -6.53 6.25
C ALA A 260 -25.61 -7.85 7.06
N GLN A 261 -25.62 -9.00 6.38
CA GLN A 261 -25.55 -10.32 7.00
C GLN A 261 -24.55 -11.22 6.24
N PRO A 262 -23.85 -12.17 6.91
CA PRO A 262 -23.95 -12.50 8.33
C PRO A 262 -23.31 -11.46 9.25
N TYR A 263 -22.41 -10.62 8.72
CA TYR A 263 -21.78 -9.50 9.44
C TYR A 263 -21.89 -8.23 8.60
N LEU A 264 -21.93 -7.08 9.27
CA LEU A 264 -22.05 -5.79 8.60
C LEU A 264 -20.90 -5.59 7.60
N GLY A 265 -21.22 -5.47 6.31
CA GLY A 265 -20.24 -5.28 5.24
C GLY A 265 -19.40 -6.51 4.90
N LEU A 266 -19.64 -7.67 5.53
CA LEU A 266 -18.84 -8.88 5.35
C LEU A 266 -19.73 -10.08 4.95
N PRO A 267 -19.83 -10.43 3.66
CA PRO A 267 -20.66 -11.52 3.18
C PRO A 267 -20.08 -12.90 3.54
N GLN A 268 -20.92 -13.94 3.50
CA GLN A 268 -20.54 -15.30 3.85
C GLN A 268 -19.33 -15.80 3.06
N ALA A 269 -19.26 -15.51 1.76
CA ALA A 269 -18.13 -15.91 0.92
C ALA A 269 -16.78 -15.39 1.45
N THR A 270 -16.76 -14.17 2.00
CA THR A 270 -15.55 -13.62 2.61
C THR A 270 -15.29 -14.21 3.99
N VAL A 271 -16.34 -14.51 4.76
CA VAL A 271 -16.20 -15.28 6.03
C VAL A 271 -15.54 -16.63 5.76
N ASP A 272 -15.95 -17.33 4.70
CA ASP A 272 -15.38 -18.62 4.30
C ASP A 272 -13.92 -18.48 3.84
N LEU A 273 -13.59 -17.40 3.11
CA LEU A 273 -12.23 -17.04 2.72
C LEU A 273 -11.31 -16.83 3.95
N ILE A 274 -11.81 -16.11 4.96
CA ILE A 274 -11.11 -15.89 6.23
C ILE A 274 -10.95 -17.21 6.98
N ALA A 275 -11.97 -18.03 7.05
CA ALA A 275 -11.94 -19.33 7.70
C ALA A 275 -10.95 -20.31 7.03
N ALA A 276 -10.71 -20.14 5.73
CA ALA A 276 -9.71 -20.89 4.96
C ALA A 276 -8.29 -20.28 5.03
N ASP A 277 -8.05 -19.28 5.88
CA ASP A 277 -6.77 -18.58 6.06
C ASP A 277 -6.24 -17.85 4.81
N LYS A 278 -7.13 -17.50 3.89
CA LYS A 278 -6.77 -16.89 2.58
C LYS A 278 -6.90 -15.36 2.54
N ALA A 279 -7.45 -14.75 3.58
CA ALA A 279 -7.65 -13.30 3.63
C ALA A 279 -6.40 -12.61 4.18
N VAL A 280 -5.56 -12.06 3.31
CA VAL A 280 -4.28 -11.45 3.67
C VAL A 280 -4.05 -10.11 2.96
N MET A 281 -3.32 -9.22 3.64
CA MET A 281 -2.62 -8.08 3.08
C MET A 281 -1.11 -8.36 3.21
N ILE A 282 -0.37 -8.27 2.12
CA ILE A 282 1.07 -8.55 2.09
C ILE A 282 1.79 -7.27 1.69
N VAL A 283 2.78 -6.86 2.48
CA VAL A 283 3.58 -5.66 2.27
C VAL A 283 5.03 -6.05 2.11
N ASP A 284 5.58 -5.80 0.93
CA ASP A 284 6.97 -6.09 0.58
C ASP A 284 7.92 -5.12 1.27
N TRP A 285 7.62 -3.83 1.15
CA TRP A 285 8.38 -2.77 1.81
C TRP A 285 7.53 -1.52 2.04
N VAL A 286 7.98 -0.70 3.00
CA VAL A 286 7.49 0.65 3.26
C VAL A 286 8.65 1.61 3.24
N ARG A 287 8.49 2.77 2.60
CA ARG A 287 9.55 3.77 2.46
C ARG A 287 9.01 5.19 2.57
N VAL A 288 9.79 6.07 3.21
CA VAL A 288 9.60 7.52 3.14
C VAL A 288 10.89 8.16 2.65
N THR A 289 10.79 9.03 1.65
CA THR A 289 11.91 9.78 1.09
C THR A 289 11.57 11.27 1.07
N PRO A 290 12.58 12.18 1.19
CA PRO A 290 12.35 13.59 0.93
C PRO A 290 11.86 13.81 -0.50
N LEU A 291 11.08 14.88 -0.72
CA LEU A 291 10.83 15.37 -2.08
C LEU A 291 12.11 16.02 -2.63
N ASN A 292 12.37 15.80 -3.91
CA ASN A 292 13.38 16.61 -4.60
C ASN A 292 12.78 18.01 -4.83
N HIS A 293 13.46 19.03 -4.35
CA HIS A 293 13.21 20.42 -4.69
C HIS A 293 13.75 20.72 -6.08
#